data_df56113293bf349d1ab3624411f658cc
#
_entry.id   df56113293bf349d1ab3624411f658cc
#
_cell.length_a   1.000
_cell.length_b   1.000
_cell.length_c   1.000
_cell.angle_alpha   90.00
_cell.angle_beta   90.00
_cell.angle_gamma   90.00
#
_symmetry.space_group_name_H-M   'P 1'
#
loop_
_entity.id
_entity.type
_entity.pdbx_description
1 polymer ?
#
loop_
_entity_poly.entity_id
_entity_poly.type
_entity_poly.pdbx_seq_one_letter_code
_entity_poly.pdbx_strand_id
1 'polypeptide(L)' 'MKQSLHETRERLKRGEVLTGVFCKTTAPELIEVIGYAGFDFCILDMEHGPVNLETLQHLIRAAEVAGTLP' A
#
# COMPACT_ATOMS: atom_id res chain seq x y z
N MET A 1 3.33 10.72 -7.70
CA MET A 1 4.42 9.86 -8.20
C MET A 1 4.28 8.48 -7.57
N LYS A 2 4.47 7.45 -8.37
CA LYS A 2 4.31 6.08 -7.88
C LYS A 2 5.57 5.62 -7.15
N GLN A 3 5.36 5.01 -5.98
CA GLN A 3 6.41 4.36 -5.22
C GLN A 3 6.67 2.98 -5.82
N SER A 4 7.87 2.69 -6.30
CA SER A 4 8.24 1.38 -6.80
C SER A 4 8.97 0.59 -5.72
N LEU A 5 9.04 -0.73 -5.88
CA LEU A 5 9.82 -1.57 -4.97
C LEU A 5 11.30 -1.19 -4.98
N HIS A 6 11.84 -0.88 -6.17
CA HIS A 6 13.23 -0.46 -6.31
C HIS A 6 13.49 0.85 -5.55
N GLU A 7 12.64 1.85 -5.75
CA GLU A 7 12.77 3.13 -5.05
C GLU A 7 12.67 2.97 -3.54
N THR A 8 11.76 2.12 -3.08
CA THR A 8 11.59 1.82 -1.66
C THR A 8 12.86 1.20 -1.07
N ARG A 9 13.45 0.25 -1.77
CA ARG A 9 14.72 -0.37 -1.34
C ARG A 9 15.84 0.64 -1.28
N GLU A 10 15.95 1.52 -2.28
CA GLU A 10 16.98 2.55 -2.29
C GLU A 10 16.82 3.53 -1.14
N ARG A 11 15.59 3.90 -0.82
CA ARG A 11 15.30 4.77 0.33
C ARG A 11 15.72 4.12 1.64
N LEU A 12 15.41 2.84 1.81
CA LEU A 12 15.83 2.08 3.00
C LEU A 12 17.34 2.00 3.12
N LYS A 13 18.04 1.77 2.02
CA LYS A 13 19.50 1.71 1.99
C LYS A 13 20.14 3.05 2.40
N ARG A 14 19.49 4.17 2.10
CA ARG A 14 19.94 5.49 2.49
C ARG A 14 19.61 5.83 3.94
N GLY A 15 18.96 4.92 4.66
CA GLY A 15 18.58 5.14 6.05
C GLY A 15 17.34 6.00 6.23
N GLU A 16 16.53 6.19 5.20
CA GLU A 16 15.28 6.95 5.31
C GLU A 16 14.24 6.16 6.11
N VAL A 17 13.44 6.89 6.87
CA VAL A 17 12.31 6.32 7.60
C VAL A 17 11.13 6.20 6.64
N LEU A 18 10.56 5.00 6.54
CA LEU A 18 9.36 4.74 5.76
C LEU A 18 8.19 4.51 6.71
N THR A 19 7.02 5.02 6.34
CA THR A 19 5.80 4.86 7.13
C THR A 19 4.79 4.00 6.36
N GLY A 20 4.11 3.14 7.08
CA GLY A 20 3.13 2.25 6.47
C GLY A 20 1.97 1.93 7.39
N VAL A 21 0.95 1.29 6.83
CA VAL A 21 -0.29 0.97 7.51
C VAL A 21 -0.69 -0.48 7.22
N PHE A 22 -1.17 -1.18 8.25
CA PHE A 22 -1.85 -2.45 8.08
C PHE A 22 -3.30 -2.20 7.69
N CYS A 23 -3.75 -2.83 6.61
CA CYS A 23 -5.09 -2.62 6.07
C CYS A 23 -5.88 -3.91 6.09
N LYS A 24 -7.03 -3.88 6.76
CA LYS A 24 -7.98 -5.00 6.81
C LYS A 24 -9.27 -4.68 6.07
N THR A 25 -9.29 -3.60 5.31
CA THR A 25 -10.45 -3.14 4.57
C THR A 25 -10.64 -3.90 3.27
N THR A 26 -11.88 -3.94 2.80
CA THR A 26 -12.22 -4.40 1.45
C THR A 26 -12.47 -3.22 0.50
N ALA A 27 -12.32 -1.99 0.97
CA ALA A 27 -12.65 -0.79 0.20
C ALA A 27 -11.41 -0.22 -0.49
N PRO A 28 -11.33 -0.28 -1.84
CA PRO A 28 -10.21 0.32 -2.57
C PRO A 28 -10.07 1.82 -2.32
N GLU A 29 -11.18 2.52 -2.10
CA GLU A 29 -11.17 3.95 -1.83
C GLU A 29 -10.34 4.29 -0.59
N LEU A 30 -10.38 3.44 0.44
CA LEU A 30 -9.60 3.65 1.64
C LEU A 30 -8.10 3.51 1.38
N ILE A 31 -7.72 2.58 0.50
CA ILE A 31 -6.33 2.43 0.09
C ILE A 31 -5.85 3.67 -0.66
N GLU A 32 -6.69 4.25 -1.51
CA GLU A 32 -6.37 5.50 -2.20
C GLU A 32 -6.14 6.64 -1.21
N VAL A 33 -6.99 6.74 -0.19
CA VAL A 33 -6.81 7.75 0.88
C VAL A 33 -5.47 7.58 1.57
N ILE A 34 -5.09 6.35 1.89
CA ILE A 34 -3.80 6.03 2.52
C ILE A 34 -2.63 6.48 1.63
N GLY A 35 -2.70 6.19 0.34
CA GLY A 35 -1.66 6.59 -0.60
C GLY A 35 -1.56 8.10 -0.75
N TYR A 36 -2.70 8.79 -0.91
CA TYR A 36 -2.72 10.24 -1.04
C TYR A 36 -2.34 10.96 0.25
N ALA A 37 -2.52 10.31 1.41
CA ALA A 37 -2.06 10.85 2.68
C ALA A 37 -0.53 10.79 2.84
N GLY A 38 0.17 10.08 1.95
CA GLY A 38 1.62 10.07 1.93
C GLY A 38 2.28 8.87 2.59
N PHE A 39 1.53 7.83 2.94
CA PHE A 39 2.14 6.60 3.45
C PHE A 39 2.95 5.91 2.35
N ASP A 40 4.14 5.47 2.71
CA ASP A 40 5.06 4.86 1.74
C ASP A 40 4.63 3.47 1.31
N PHE A 41 4.00 2.73 2.22
CA PHE A 41 3.51 1.38 1.93
C PHE A 41 2.25 1.05 2.71
N CYS A 42 1.55 0.02 2.26
CA CYS A 42 0.42 -0.55 3.00
C CYS A 42 0.51 -2.08 2.96
N ILE A 43 0.18 -2.70 4.07
CA ILE A 43 0.14 -4.16 4.17
C ILE A 43 -1.31 -4.60 4.06
N LEU A 44 -1.61 -5.32 2.99
CA LEU A 44 -2.97 -5.80 2.71
C LEU A 44 -3.11 -7.18 3.35
N ASP A 45 -3.81 -7.22 4.49
CA ASP A 45 -3.92 -8.42 5.31
C ASP A 45 -5.08 -9.30 4.85
N MET A 46 -4.78 -10.45 4.28
CA MET A 46 -5.79 -11.44 3.87
C MET A 46 -6.14 -12.43 4.98
N GLU A 47 -5.28 -12.55 5.98
CA GLU A 47 -5.41 -13.55 7.03
C GLU A 47 -6.39 -13.12 8.12
N HIS A 48 -6.35 -11.85 8.49
CA HIS A 48 -7.13 -11.30 9.61
C HIS A 48 -8.27 -10.40 9.17
N GLY A 49 -8.54 -10.31 7.88
CA GLY A 49 -9.59 -9.49 7.33
C GLY A 49 -10.46 -10.25 6.33
N PRO A 50 -11.57 -9.65 5.86
CA PRO A 50 -12.50 -10.30 4.93
C PRO A 50 -12.05 -10.23 3.46
N VAL A 51 -10.77 -10.08 3.20
CA VAL A 51 -10.22 -9.89 1.85
C VAL A 51 -9.99 -11.24 1.17
N ASN A 52 -10.58 -11.43 -0.02
CA ASN A 52 -10.30 -12.57 -0.89
C ASN A 52 -9.37 -12.14 -2.03
N LEU A 53 -8.99 -13.08 -2.90
CA LEU A 53 -8.04 -12.81 -3.99
C LEU A 53 -8.56 -11.76 -4.98
N GLU A 54 -9.84 -11.78 -5.28
CA GLU A 54 -10.43 -10.79 -6.20
C GLU A 54 -10.39 -9.39 -5.60
N THR A 55 -10.80 -9.26 -4.35
CA THR A 55 -10.74 -7.99 -3.63
C THR A 55 -9.30 -7.49 -3.52
N LEU A 56 -8.35 -8.41 -3.24
CA LEU A 56 -6.94 -8.06 -3.15
C LEU A 56 -6.42 -7.41 -4.43
N GLN A 57 -6.83 -7.89 -5.60
CA GLN A 57 -6.44 -7.30 -6.88
C GLN A 57 -6.88 -5.84 -6.98
N HIS A 58 -8.10 -5.54 -6.54
CA HIS A 58 -8.61 -4.16 -6.56
C HIS A 58 -7.86 -3.27 -5.57
N LEU A 59 -7.51 -3.79 -4.40
CA LEU A 59 -6.74 -3.04 -3.41
C LEU A 59 -5.33 -2.74 -3.91
N ILE A 60 -4.69 -3.69 -4.57
CA ILE A 60 -3.35 -3.49 -5.14
C ILE A 60 -3.38 -2.40 -6.22
N ARG A 61 -4.38 -2.41 -7.11
CA ARG A 61 -4.51 -1.36 -8.12
C ARG A 61 -4.69 0.01 -7.49
N ALA A 62 -5.53 0.09 -6.45
CA ALA A 62 -5.74 1.35 -5.74
C ALA A 62 -4.46 1.88 -5.13
N ALA A 63 -3.66 1.00 -4.52
CA ALA A 63 -2.36 1.37 -3.96
C ALA A 63 -1.41 1.89 -5.02
N GLU A 64 -1.32 1.21 -6.16
CA GLU A 64 -0.44 1.63 -7.26
C GLU A 64 -0.84 2.99 -7.82
N VAL A 65 -2.14 3.22 -8.01
CA VAL A 65 -2.64 4.50 -8.53
C VAL A 65 -2.35 5.63 -7.56
N ALA A 66 -2.51 5.39 -6.27
CA ALA A 66 -2.30 6.41 -5.24
C ALA A 66 -0.83 6.60 -4.86
N GLY A 67 0.06 5.73 -5.33
CA GLY A 67 1.49 5.88 -5.13
C GLY A 67 2.03 5.30 -3.82
N THR A 68 1.28 4.42 -3.16
CA THR A 68 1.79 3.67 -2.01
C THR A 68 2.15 2.26 -2.46
N LEU A 69 3.16 1.66 -1.84
CA LEU A 69 3.59 0.31 -2.17
C LEU A 69 2.71 -0.71 -1.43
N PRO A 70 1.96 -1.57 -2.14
CA PRO A 70 1.10 -2.55 -1.52
C PRO A 70 1.85 -3.75 -0.93
#